data_94410922f8d962c97bef12675459fb46
#
_entry.id   94410922f8d962c97bef12675459fb46
#
_cell.length_a   1.000
_cell.length_b   1.000
_cell.length_c   1.000
_cell.angle_alpha   90.00
_cell.angle_beta   90.00
_cell.angle_gamma   90.00
#
_symmetry.space_group_name_H-M   'P 1'
#
loop_
_entity.id
_entity.type
_entity.pdbx_description
1 polymer ?
#
loop_
_entity_poly.entity_id
_entity_poly.type
_entity_poly.pdbx_seq_one_letter_code
_entity_poly.pdbx_strand_id
1 'polypeptide(L)'
;MTVVTRDKSKIAAGLFLALSTLSTFAAHADQLADIKKAGVVKVATFDSNPPFGSVDAKSHDIVGYDVDFAKALAKTLGVKLQLVPTNPANRIPLLQSGKADLIVADITITPERAKVIDFSVPYFVTGQQFLVPAGSPDKLDAYATARIGAVKGTTGEQELHHRFPQSRVLSYDDIPLALSALRNGNVQAITQDSTILAGLLDGAPDKAKYKVLPELLSKEEIGVGVKKGEASLLKVVNDELLNLEKNGQAVSIYNVWFGPQTKSPQPRLFKIEAK
;
A
#
# COMPACT_ATOMS: atom_id res chain seq x y z
N MET A 1 -39.08 -37.26 86.66
CA MET A 1 -39.35 -36.17 85.66
C MET A 1 -38.20 -36.10 84.69
N THR A 2 -38.34 -36.83 83.57
CA THR A 2 -37.24 -37.03 82.61
C THR A 2 -37.59 -36.22 81.33
N VAL A 3 -36.78 -35.25 81.01
CA VAL A 3 -36.96 -34.47 79.77
C VAL A 3 -36.02 -35.06 78.71
N VAL A 4 -36.63 -35.53 77.64
CA VAL A 4 -35.97 -36.03 76.44
C VAL A 4 -35.71 -34.87 75.48
N THR A 5 -34.47 -34.52 75.20
CA THR A 5 -34.09 -33.58 74.16
C THR A 5 -33.84 -34.32 72.83
N ARG A 6 -34.55 -33.94 71.79
CA ARG A 6 -34.44 -34.44 70.43
C ARG A 6 -33.42 -33.63 69.65
N ASP A 7 -32.38 -34.33 69.22
CA ASP A 7 -31.37 -33.81 68.33
C ASP A 7 -31.88 -33.78 66.90
N LYS A 8 -31.81 -32.61 66.23
CA LYS A 8 -32.16 -32.40 64.81
C LYS A 8 -30.89 -32.20 64.03
N SER A 9 -30.38 -33.25 63.48
CA SER A 9 -29.31 -33.17 62.47
C SER A 9 -29.83 -32.51 61.17
N LYS A 10 -29.34 -31.34 60.83
CA LYS A 10 -29.56 -30.64 59.55
C LYS A 10 -28.61 -31.17 58.52
N ILE A 11 -29.10 -31.86 57.53
CA ILE A 11 -28.42 -32.25 56.31
C ILE A 11 -28.36 -31.00 55.44
N ALA A 12 -27.17 -30.41 55.29
CA ALA A 12 -26.92 -29.34 54.31
C ALA A 12 -26.58 -29.97 52.96
N ALA A 13 -27.53 -29.93 52.03
CA ALA A 13 -27.28 -30.29 50.64
C ALA A 13 -26.52 -29.14 49.93
N GLY A 14 -25.23 -29.37 49.71
CA GLY A 14 -24.38 -28.44 48.93
C GLY A 14 -24.71 -28.53 47.45
N LEU A 15 -25.35 -27.48 46.92
CA LEU A 15 -25.58 -27.31 45.49
C LEU A 15 -24.26 -26.77 44.85
N PHE A 16 -23.50 -27.68 44.25
CA PHE A 16 -22.34 -27.27 43.41
C PHE A 16 -22.85 -26.70 42.11
N LEU A 17 -22.87 -25.38 42.00
CA LEU A 17 -23.11 -24.66 40.76
C LEU A 17 -21.83 -24.70 39.94
N ALA A 18 -21.73 -25.63 38.98
CA ALA A 18 -20.65 -25.65 38.00
C ALA A 18 -20.84 -24.48 37.06
N LEU A 19 -20.08 -23.40 37.30
CA LEU A 19 -19.93 -22.27 36.35
C LEU A 19 -19.09 -22.74 35.18
N SER A 20 -19.73 -23.27 34.13
CA SER A 20 -19.09 -23.49 32.82
C SER A 20 -18.80 -22.14 32.22
N THR A 21 -17.55 -21.69 32.33
CA THR A 21 -17.00 -20.58 31.56
C THR A 21 -16.99 -20.97 30.08
N LEU A 22 -18.05 -20.59 29.35
CA LEU A 22 -17.99 -20.56 27.90
C LEU A 22 -16.95 -19.51 27.52
N SER A 23 -15.73 -19.96 27.25
CA SER A 23 -14.74 -19.15 26.51
C SER A 23 -15.33 -18.94 25.13
N THR A 24 -15.98 -17.80 24.92
CA THR A 24 -16.30 -17.30 23.57
C THR A 24 -14.98 -17.06 22.88
N PHE A 25 -14.48 -18.06 22.15
CA PHE A 25 -13.54 -17.80 21.07
C PHE A 25 -14.24 -16.80 20.15
N ALA A 26 -13.82 -15.55 20.21
CA ALA A 26 -14.16 -14.60 19.17
C ALA A 26 -13.68 -15.25 17.87
N ALA A 27 -14.60 -15.81 17.11
CA ALA A 27 -14.33 -16.27 15.76
C ALA A 27 -13.82 -15.01 15.03
N HIS A 28 -12.51 -14.89 14.83
CA HIS A 28 -11.99 -13.94 13.87
C HIS A 28 -12.70 -14.28 12.56
N ALA A 29 -13.55 -13.37 12.11
CA ALA A 29 -14.16 -13.48 10.79
C ALA A 29 -13.00 -13.61 9.80
N ASP A 30 -12.90 -14.76 9.12
CA ASP A 30 -11.88 -15.00 8.10
C ASP A 30 -12.23 -14.13 6.89
N GLN A 31 -11.51 -13.03 6.71
CA GLN A 31 -11.75 -12.06 5.62
C GLN A 31 -11.77 -12.75 4.25
N LEU A 32 -10.97 -13.80 4.06
CA LEU A 32 -10.98 -14.60 2.83
C LEU A 32 -12.36 -15.28 2.61
N ALA A 33 -12.96 -15.82 3.66
CA ALA A 33 -14.29 -16.42 3.58
C ALA A 33 -15.37 -15.37 3.29
N ASP A 34 -15.26 -14.20 3.91
CA ASP A 34 -16.19 -13.08 3.67
C ASP A 34 -16.11 -12.57 2.24
N ILE A 35 -14.91 -12.38 1.67
CA ILE A 35 -14.69 -12.01 0.27
C ILE A 35 -15.30 -13.03 -0.68
N LYS A 36 -15.06 -14.33 -0.45
CA LYS A 36 -15.63 -15.40 -1.27
C LYS A 36 -17.15 -15.46 -1.20
N LYS A 37 -17.72 -15.28 -0.02
CA LYS A 37 -19.17 -15.22 0.20
C LYS A 37 -19.81 -14.00 -0.48
N ALA A 38 -19.15 -12.84 -0.41
CA ALA A 38 -19.60 -11.62 -1.06
C ALA A 38 -19.47 -11.69 -2.60
N GLY A 39 -18.59 -12.56 -3.14
CA GLY A 39 -18.31 -12.67 -4.55
C GLY A 39 -17.59 -11.45 -5.15
N VAL A 40 -16.99 -10.61 -4.29
CA VAL A 40 -16.27 -9.39 -4.68
C VAL A 40 -15.11 -9.13 -3.73
N VAL A 41 -13.96 -8.72 -4.29
CA VAL A 41 -12.82 -8.18 -3.53
C VAL A 41 -12.68 -6.69 -3.84
N LYS A 42 -12.62 -5.88 -2.79
CA LYS A 42 -12.44 -4.42 -2.86
C LYS A 42 -10.95 -4.10 -2.72
N VAL A 43 -10.38 -3.49 -3.73
CA VAL A 43 -8.94 -3.20 -3.77
C VAL A 43 -8.72 -1.69 -3.81
N ALA A 44 -8.11 -1.13 -2.76
CA ALA A 44 -7.65 0.24 -2.76
C ALA A 44 -6.50 0.39 -3.76
N THR A 45 -6.64 1.29 -4.73
CA THR A 45 -5.65 1.55 -5.78
C THR A 45 -5.59 3.04 -6.12
N PHE A 46 -4.50 3.48 -6.72
CA PHE A 46 -4.39 4.85 -7.20
C PHE A 46 -5.17 5.07 -8.51
N ASP A 47 -5.60 6.30 -8.72
CA ASP A 47 -6.24 6.78 -9.96
C ASP A 47 -5.51 7.98 -10.60
N SER A 48 -4.42 8.45 -9.99
CA SER A 48 -3.66 9.63 -10.39
C SER A 48 -2.14 9.47 -10.31
N ASN A 49 -1.65 8.23 -10.13
CA ASN A 49 -0.21 7.90 -9.99
C ASN A 49 0.26 6.97 -11.13
N PRO A 50 0.38 7.45 -12.39
CA PRO A 50 0.91 6.63 -13.47
C PRO A 50 2.38 6.27 -13.20
N PRO A 51 2.85 5.06 -13.57
CA PRO A 51 2.12 4.00 -14.27
C PRO A 51 1.48 2.94 -13.33
N PHE A 52 1.45 3.14 -12.00
CA PHE A 52 0.88 2.18 -11.05
C PHE A 52 -0.65 2.16 -11.11
N GLY A 53 -1.30 3.34 -11.11
CA GLY A 53 -2.73 3.47 -11.24
C GLY A 53 -3.11 4.87 -11.71
N SER A 54 -3.86 4.97 -12.81
CA SER A 54 -4.35 6.22 -13.36
C SER A 54 -5.62 6.01 -14.16
N VAL A 55 -6.44 7.06 -14.27
CA VAL A 55 -7.62 7.04 -15.16
C VAL A 55 -7.16 7.11 -16.61
N ASP A 56 -7.53 6.13 -17.42
CA ASP A 56 -7.31 6.15 -18.86
C ASP A 56 -8.22 7.19 -19.52
N ALA A 57 -7.63 8.06 -20.35
CA ALA A 57 -8.34 9.18 -20.94
C ALA A 57 -9.42 8.76 -21.97
N LYS A 58 -9.38 7.54 -22.49
CA LYS A 58 -10.32 7.05 -23.51
C LYS A 58 -11.43 6.20 -22.90
N SER A 59 -11.06 5.21 -22.07
CA SER A 59 -12.03 4.30 -21.46
C SER A 59 -12.64 4.83 -20.17
N HIS A 60 -12.00 5.81 -19.54
CA HIS A 60 -12.30 6.30 -18.19
C HIS A 60 -12.17 5.25 -17.08
N ASP A 61 -11.57 4.10 -17.38
CA ASP A 61 -11.26 3.08 -16.40
C ASP A 61 -9.96 3.39 -15.68
N ILE A 62 -9.82 2.90 -14.46
CA ILE A 62 -8.53 2.92 -13.77
C ILE A 62 -7.68 1.78 -14.34
N VAL A 63 -6.50 2.12 -14.84
CA VAL A 63 -5.53 1.20 -15.43
C VAL A 63 -4.16 1.41 -14.80
N GLY A 64 -3.31 0.39 -14.79
CA GLY A 64 -1.96 0.51 -14.23
C GLY A 64 -1.37 -0.84 -13.84
N TYR A 65 -0.10 -0.79 -13.47
CA TYR A 65 0.65 -1.95 -12.98
C TYR A 65 -0.04 -2.62 -11.79
N ASP A 66 -0.44 -1.83 -10.80
CA ASP A 66 -1.14 -2.31 -9.60
C ASP A 66 -2.52 -2.87 -9.93
N VAL A 67 -3.20 -2.25 -10.88
CA VAL A 67 -4.53 -2.70 -11.34
C VAL A 67 -4.45 -4.08 -12.00
N ASP A 68 -3.38 -4.35 -12.77
CA ASP A 68 -3.22 -5.65 -13.40
C ASP A 68 -2.88 -6.75 -12.37
N PHE A 69 -2.11 -6.44 -11.31
CA PHE A 69 -1.96 -7.34 -10.17
C PHE A 69 -3.26 -7.54 -9.40
N ALA A 70 -4.04 -6.49 -9.18
CA ALA A 70 -5.36 -6.59 -8.53
C ALA A 70 -6.32 -7.49 -9.33
N LYS A 71 -6.32 -7.40 -10.67
CA LYS A 71 -7.09 -8.30 -11.56
C LYS A 71 -6.66 -9.76 -11.41
N ALA A 72 -5.34 -10.02 -11.36
CA ALA A 72 -4.81 -11.37 -11.17
C ALA A 72 -5.24 -11.95 -9.81
N LEU A 73 -5.12 -11.17 -8.73
CA LEU A 73 -5.55 -11.57 -7.39
C LEU A 73 -7.06 -11.87 -7.34
N ALA A 74 -7.91 -11.02 -7.91
CA ALA A 74 -9.35 -11.24 -7.95
C ALA A 74 -9.71 -12.53 -8.72
N LYS A 75 -9.01 -12.79 -9.83
CA LYS A 75 -9.17 -14.02 -10.63
C LYS A 75 -8.82 -15.26 -9.80
N THR A 76 -7.72 -15.24 -9.06
CA THR A 76 -7.30 -16.35 -8.19
C THR A 76 -8.25 -16.56 -7.02
N LEU A 77 -8.81 -15.48 -6.46
CA LEU A 77 -9.85 -15.57 -5.44
C LEU A 77 -11.19 -16.10 -5.99
N GLY A 78 -11.39 -16.10 -7.32
CA GLY A 78 -12.64 -16.51 -7.97
C GLY A 78 -13.79 -15.52 -7.79
N VAL A 79 -13.50 -14.22 -7.62
CA VAL A 79 -14.48 -13.16 -7.31
C VAL A 79 -14.34 -11.98 -8.28
N LYS A 80 -15.33 -11.09 -8.28
CA LYS A 80 -15.26 -9.83 -9.04
C LYS A 80 -14.29 -8.84 -8.37
N LEU A 81 -13.56 -8.07 -9.18
CA LEU A 81 -12.74 -6.96 -8.72
C LEU A 81 -13.60 -5.69 -8.61
N GLN A 82 -13.51 -5.02 -7.47
CA GLN A 82 -14.00 -3.67 -7.29
C GLN A 82 -12.81 -2.78 -6.89
N LEU A 83 -12.43 -1.86 -7.77
CA LEU A 83 -11.40 -0.87 -7.44
C LEU A 83 -11.99 0.23 -6.55
N VAL A 84 -11.23 0.63 -5.54
CA VAL A 84 -11.55 1.73 -4.61
C VAL A 84 -10.47 2.79 -4.78
N PRO A 85 -10.75 3.88 -5.52
CA PRO A 85 -9.77 4.96 -5.72
C PRO A 85 -9.31 5.54 -4.39
N THR A 86 -8.01 5.82 -4.29
CA THR A 86 -7.41 6.34 -3.05
C THR A 86 -6.19 7.22 -3.33
N ASN A 87 -5.76 7.94 -2.30
CA ASN A 87 -4.46 8.63 -2.24
C ASN A 87 -3.56 7.98 -1.17
N PRO A 88 -2.27 8.32 -1.10
CA PRO A 88 -1.34 7.66 -0.19
C PRO A 88 -1.74 7.73 1.29
N ALA A 89 -2.31 8.83 1.77
CA ALA A 89 -2.71 8.99 3.16
C ALA A 89 -3.91 8.11 3.56
N ASN A 90 -4.79 7.78 2.61
CA ASN A 90 -6.04 7.06 2.87
C ASN A 90 -5.91 5.53 2.72
N ARG A 91 -4.81 5.00 2.18
CA ARG A 91 -4.62 3.55 1.95
C ARG A 91 -4.89 2.70 3.18
N ILE A 92 -4.15 2.95 4.27
CA ILE A 92 -4.28 2.18 5.53
C ILE A 92 -5.64 2.41 6.19
N PRO A 93 -6.18 3.64 6.33
CA PRO A 93 -7.53 3.88 6.84
C PRO A 93 -8.64 3.12 6.10
N LEU A 94 -8.59 3.03 4.76
CA LEU A 94 -9.56 2.26 3.97
C LEU A 94 -9.51 0.77 4.29
N LEU A 95 -8.30 0.20 4.41
CA LEU A 95 -8.11 -1.21 4.78
C LEU A 95 -8.61 -1.48 6.20
N GLN A 96 -8.21 -0.66 7.18
CA GLN A 96 -8.60 -0.85 8.59
C GLN A 96 -10.11 -0.72 8.82
N SER A 97 -10.76 0.18 8.09
CA SER A 97 -12.22 0.36 8.18
C SER A 97 -13.05 -0.67 7.41
N GLY A 98 -12.41 -1.59 6.66
CA GLY A 98 -13.08 -2.58 5.81
C GLY A 98 -13.75 -1.99 4.56
N LYS A 99 -13.43 -0.74 4.21
CA LYS A 99 -13.84 -0.14 2.93
C LYS A 99 -13.04 -0.69 1.75
N ALA A 100 -11.86 -1.21 2.01
CA ALA A 100 -11.07 -2.03 1.10
C ALA A 100 -10.65 -3.33 1.80
N ASP A 101 -10.47 -4.39 1.03
CA ASP A 101 -10.01 -5.70 1.49
C ASP A 101 -8.50 -5.86 1.29
N LEU A 102 -7.96 -5.22 0.26
CA LEU A 102 -6.54 -5.18 -0.09
C LEU A 102 -6.11 -3.76 -0.43
N ILE A 103 -4.82 -3.48 -0.24
CA ILE A 103 -4.15 -2.31 -0.79
C ILE A 103 -3.19 -2.80 -1.89
N VAL A 104 -3.47 -2.44 -3.14
CA VAL A 104 -2.55 -2.59 -4.28
C VAL A 104 -2.40 -1.21 -4.88
N ALA A 105 -1.53 -0.40 -4.29
CA ALA A 105 -1.42 1.03 -4.50
C ALA A 105 -0.03 1.55 -4.12
N ASP A 106 1.03 0.97 -4.71
CA ASP A 106 2.43 1.38 -4.53
C ASP A 106 2.76 1.68 -3.05
N ILE A 107 2.44 0.72 -2.16
CA ILE A 107 2.63 0.90 -0.73
C ILE A 107 3.93 0.24 -0.25
N THR A 108 4.89 1.06 0.15
CA THR A 108 6.18 0.64 0.68
C THR A 108 6.01 -0.16 1.97
N ILE A 109 6.68 -1.29 2.05
CA ILE A 109 6.81 -2.09 3.27
C ILE A 109 7.74 -1.34 4.23
N THR A 110 7.19 -0.86 5.36
CA THR A 110 7.98 -0.24 6.43
C THR A 110 7.66 -0.86 7.78
N PRO A 111 8.61 -0.83 8.74
CA PRO A 111 8.35 -1.34 10.10
C PRO A 111 7.15 -0.68 10.78
N GLU A 112 6.93 0.62 10.54
CA GLU A 112 5.82 1.38 11.12
C GLU A 112 4.48 0.91 10.57
N ARG A 113 4.38 0.75 9.24
CA ARG A 113 3.16 0.26 8.57
C ARG A 113 2.89 -1.19 8.96
N ALA A 114 3.93 -2.03 9.08
CA ALA A 114 3.82 -3.43 9.47
C ALA A 114 3.30 -3.65 10.91
N LYS A 115 3.30 -2.62 11.76
CA LYS A 115 2.65 -2.69 13.08
C LYS A 115 1.13 -2.75 12.97
N VAL A 116 0.54 -2.16 11.94
CA VAL A 116 -0.90 -1.92 11.82
C VAL A 116 -1.59 -2.67 10.66
N ILE A 117 -0.83 -3.13 9.67
CA ILE A 117 -1.28 -3.99 8.57
C ILE A 117 -0.26 -5.10 8.33
N ASP A 118 -0.66 -6.16 7.63
CA ASP A 118 0.28 -7.17 7.13
C ASP A 118 0.60 -6.89 5.65
N PHE A 119 1.79 -7.32 5.23
CA PHE A 119 2.27 -7.15 3.87
C PHE A 119 2.56 -8.49 3.21
N SER A 120 2.31 -8.57 1.93
CA SER A 120 2.78 -9.67 1.09
C SER A 120 4.30 -9.64 0.92
N VAL A 121 4.83 -10.67 0.25
CA VAL A 121 6.15 -10.59 -0.40
C VAL A 121 6.17 -9.37 -1.34
N PRO A 122 7.33 -8.70 -1.52
CA PRO A 122 7.43 -7.55 -2.41
C PRO A 122 7.12 -7.96 -3.86
N TYR A 123 6.28 -7.17 -4.56
CA TYR A 123 6.00 -7.38 -5.98
C TYR A 123 6.61 -6.29 -6.88
N PHE A 124 7.21 -5.26 -6.27
CA PHE A 124 7.95 -4.20 -6.94
C PHE A 124 9.06 -3.66 -6.07
N VAL A 125 10.09 -3.07 -6.70
CA VAL A 125 11.19 -2.37 -6.01
C VAL A 125 11.39 -1.04 -6.70
N THR A 126 11.47 0.03 -5.91
CA THR A 126 11.64 1.42 -6.36
C THR A 126 12.55 2.18 -5.39
N GLY A 127 12.55 3.50 -5.47
CA GLY A 127 13.19 4.40 -4.52
C GLY A 127 12.79 5.84 -4.78
N GLN A 128 12.81 6.65 -3.73
CA GLN A 128 12.49 8.06 -3.80
C GLN A 128 13.58 8.84 -4.52
N GLN A 129 13.19 9.76 -5.40
CA GLN A 129 14.08 10.71 -6.08
C GLN A 129 13.47 12.12 -6.06
N PHE A 130 14.28 13.10 -6.44
CA PHE A 130 13.79 14.47 -6.67
C PHE A 130 13.50 14.71 -8.14
N LEU A 131 12.37 15.36 -8.41
CA LEU A 131 12.08 16.04 -9.66
C LEU A 131 12.30 17.53 -9.45
N VAL A 132 13.11 18.13 -10.31
CA VAL A 132 13.53 19.55 -10.23
C VAL A 132 13.48 20.21 -11.59
N PRO A 133 13.46 21.55 -11.70
CA PRO A 133 13.68 22.26 -12.97
C PRO A 133 15.03 21.87 -13.61
N ALA A 134 15.09 21.79 -14.93
CA ALA A 134 16.25 21.26 -15.66
C ALA A 134 17.59 21.97 -15.36
N GLY A 135 17.56 23.29 -15.09
CA GLY A 135 18.73 24.08 -14.72
C GLY A 135 19.16 24.01 -13.25
N SER A 136 18.47 23.22 -12.43
CA SER A 136 18.75 23.13 -11.00
C SER A 136 20.01 22.28 -10.70
N PRO A 137 20.65 22.42 -9.51
CA PRO A 137 21.77 21.59 -9.08
C PRO A 137 21.44 20.10 -9.09
N ASP A 138 22.45 19.25 -9.37
CA ASP A 138 22.26 17.78 -9.46
C ASP A 138 22.37 17.07 -8.13
N LYS A 139 22.99 17.70 -7.11
CA LYS A 139 23.23 17.06 -5.81
C LYS A 139 22.10 17.36 -4.84
N LEU A 140 21.69 16.35 -4.09
CA LEU A 140 20.62 16.45 -3.08
C LEU A 140 20.91 17.49 -2.00
N ASP A 141 22.17 17.65 -1.58
CA ASP A 141 22.57 18.60 -0.54
C ASP A 141 22.22 20.05 -0.87
N ALA A 142 22.12 20.38 -2.17
CA ALA A 142 21.70 21.72 -2.61
C ALA A 142 20.26 22.08 -2.21
N TYR A 143 19.48 21.09 -1.78
CA TYR A 143 18.08 21.24 -1.38
C TYR A 143 17.88 21.22 0.14
N ALA A 144 18.96 21.20 0.94
CA ALA A 144 18.90 21.08 2.39
C ALA A 144 18.03 22.15 3.08
N THR A 145 17.90 23.34 2.49
CA THR A 145 17.07 24.44 3.02
C THR A 145 15.95 24.86 2.05
N ALA A 146 15.72 24.05 1.00
CA ALA A 146 14.75 24.39 -0.05
C ALA A 146 13.31 24.17 0.42
N ARG A 147 12.36 24.77 -0.31
CA ARG A 147 10.96 24.36 -0.26
C ARG A 147 10.80 23.11 -1.12
N ILE A 148 10.40 21.99 -0.51
CA ILE A 148 10.27 20.71 -1.20
C ILE A 148 8.83 20.23 -1.06
N GLY A 149 8.22 19.87 -2.19
CA GLY A 149 6.89 19.27 -2.20
C GLY A 149 6.97 17.76 -2.00
N ALA A 150 6.08 17.24 -1.16
CA ALA A 150 5.88 15.81 -0.94
C ALA A 150 4.38 15.48 -0.93
N VAL A 151 4.05 14.21 -1.07
CA VAL A 151 2.66 13.75 -0.94
C VAL A 151 2.46 13.17 0.46
N LYS A 152 1.39 13.57 1.13
CA LYS A 152 1.02 13.12 2.48
C LYS A 152 0.95 11.60 2.57
N GLY A 153 1.55 11.03 3.63
CA GLY A 153 1.49 9.59 3.90
C GLY A 153 2.45 8.75 3.04
N THR A 154 3.36 9.39 2.29
CA THR A 154 4.44 8.72 1.57
C THR A 154 5.71 8.59 2.42
N THR A 155 6.56 7.63 2.07
CA THR A 155 7.92 7.50 2.61
C THR A 155 8.79 8.70 2.18
N GLY A 156 8.54 9.26 1.00
CA GLY A 156 9.22 10.47 0.54
C GLY A 156 9.02 11.66 1.48
N GLU A 157 7.81 11.88 1.98
CA GLU A 157 7.55 12.91 3.00
C GLU A 157 8.35 12.64 4.29
N GLN A 158 8.39 11.37 4.75
CA GLN A 158 9.12 10.96 5.95
C GLN A 158 10.64 11.14 5.78
N GLU A 159 11.19 10.74 4.63
CA GLU A 159 12.61 10.91 4.29
C GLU A 159 13.03 12.39 4.27
N LEU A 160 12.18 13.29 3.79
CA LEU A 160 12.48 14.72 3.83
C LEU A 160 12.63 15.22 5.27
N HIS A 161 11.73 14.85 6.17
CA HIS A 161 11.83 15.25 7.57
C HIS A 161 13.07 14.67 8.26
N HIS A 162 13.51 13.49 7.87
CA HIS A 162 14.67 12.81 8.44
C HIS A 162 16.00 13.35 7.87
N ARG A 163 16.12 13.40 6.53
CA ARG A 163 17.39 13.73 5.86
C ARG A 163 17.59 15.23 5.64
N PHE A 164 16.50 16.00 5.53
CA PHE A 164 16.51 17.44 5.24
C PHE A 164 15.74 18.24 6.32
N PRO A 165 16.13 18.15 7.61
CA PRO A 165 15.37 18.76 8.71
C PRO A 165 15.30 20.29 8.63
N GLN A 166 16.16 20.94 7.85
CA GLN A 166 16.14 22.39 7.62
C GLN A 166 15.35 22.80 6.37
N SER A 167 14.88 21.83 5.56
CA SER A 167 14.03 22.11 4.43
C SER A 167 12.61 22.48 4.87
N ARG A 168 11.93 23.28 4.03
CA ARG A 168 10.50 23.54 4.21
C ARG A 168 9.69 22.56 3.38
N VAL A 169 9.21 21.49 4.02
CA VAL A 169 8.34 20.49 3.38
C VAL A 169 6.93 21.06 3.22
N LEU A 170 6.41 21.03 1.99
CA LEU A 170 5.03 21.36 1.66
C LEU A 170 4.32 20.07 1.23
N SER A 171 3.34 19.64 2.04
CA SER A 171 2.62 18.39 1.83
C SER A 171 1.37 18.60 0.99
N TYR A 172 1.21 17.79 -0.05
CA TYR A 172 0.09 17.78 -0.98
C TYR A 172 -0.73 16.49 -0.84
N ASP A 173 -1.98 16.51 -1.26
CA ASP A 173 -2.86 15.34 -1.16
C ASP A 173 -2.55 14.28 -2.23
N ASP A 174 -2.03 14.72 -3.40
CA ASP A 174 -1.64 13.86 -4.52
C ASP A 174 -0.44 14.43 -5.28
N ILE A 175 0.13 13.63 -6.19
CA ILE A 175 1.31 14.02 -6.94
C ILE A 175 1.03 15.03 -8.04
N PRO A 176 -0.12 15.07 -8.73
CA PRO A 176 -0.48 16.15 -9.64
C PRO A 176 -0.45 17.54 -9.00
N LEU A 177 -0.92 17.67 -7.75
CA LEU A 177 -0.86 18.93 -6.99
C LEU A 177 0.58 19.33 -6.66
N ALA A 178 1.41 18.36 -6.23
CA ALA A 178 2.84 18.63 -6.00
C ALA A 178 3.56 19.07 -7.28
N LEU A 179 3.27 18.41 -8.42
CA LEU A 179 3.81 18.82 -9.73
C LEU A 179 3.36 20.22 -10.15
N SER A 180 2.10 20.56 -9.91
CA SER A 180 1.60 21.92 -10.18
C SER A 180 2.31 22.95 -9.32
N ALA A 181 2.62 22.65 -8.06
CA ALA A 181 3.39 23.53 -7.19
C ALA A 181 4.82 23.73 -7.68
N LEU A 182 5.47 22.68 -8.21
CA LEU A 182 6.79 22.76 -8.82
C LEU A 182 6.74 23.65 -10.09
N ARG A 183 5.75 23.44 -10.95
CA ARG A 183 5.53 24.24 -12.18
C ARG A 183 5.34 25.73 -11.91
N ASN A 184 4.66 26.04 -10.81
CA ASN A 184 4.39 27.42 -10.40
C ASN A 184 5.54 28.04 -9.55
N GLY A 185 6.64 27.31 -9.30
CA GLY A 185 7.76 27.80 -8.49
C GLY A 185 7.47 27.92 -6.98
N ASN A 186 6.36 27.34 -6.50
CA ASN A 186 6.02 27.31 -5.08
C ASN A 186 6.99 26.42 -4.30
N VAL A 187 7.52 25.39 -4.94
CA VAL A 187 8.57 24.49 -4.44
C VAL A 187 9.72 24.43 -5.45
N GLN A 188 10.94 24.13 -4.98
CA GLN A 188 12.14 23.96 -5.80
C GLN A 188 12.38 22.54 -6.25
N ALA A 189 11.79 21.57 -5.54
CA ALA A 189 11.81 20.15 -5.85
C ALA A 189 10.50 19.49 -5.40
N ILE A 190 10.19 18.35 -5.97
CA ILE A 190 9.21 17.40 -5.42
C ILE A 190 9.87 16.04 -5.27
N THR A 191 9.43 15.24 -4.29
CA THR A 191 9.88 13.86 -4.13
C THR A 191 8.75 12.88 -4.37
N GLN A 192 9.10 11.78 -5.04
CA GLN A 192 8.24 10.62 -5.26
C GLN A 192 9.09 9.45 -5.75
N ASP A 193 8.49 8.27 -5.86
CA ASP A 193 9.10 7.10 -6.49
C ASP A 193 9.60 7.42 -7.90
N SER A 194 10.81 6.96 -8.21
CA SER A 194 11.47 7.22 -9.49
C SER A 194 10.61 6.87 -10.70
N THR A 195 9.87 5.77 -10.60
CA THR A 195 8.95 5.27 -11.64
C THR A 195 7.74 6.16 -11.82
N ILE A 196 7.18 6.72 -10.74
CA ILE A 196 6.08 7.70 -10.81
C ILE A 196 6.59 9.01 -11.42
N LEU A 197 7.76 9.51 -11.02
CA LEU A 197 8.33 10.72 -11.59
C LEU A 197 8.56 10.59 -13.10
N ALA A 198 9.07 9.43 -13.55
CA ALA A 198 9.22 9.13 -14.97
C ALA A 198 7.87 9.12 -15.70
N GLY A 199 6.87 8.43 -15.16
CA GLY A 199 5.52 8.35 -15.74
C GLY A 199 4.83 9.73 -15.84
N LEU A 200 5.01 10.59 -14.85
CA LEU A 200 4.50 11.96 -14.86
C LEU A 200 5.14 12.80 -15.97
N LEU A 201 6.46 12.68 -16.15
CA LEU A 201 7.19 13.39 -17.19
C LEU A 201 6.80 12.90 -18.58
N ASP A 202 6.56 11.62 -18.77
CA ASP A 202 6.14 11.06 -20.07
C ASP A 202 4.82 11.62 -20.57
N GLY A 203 3.90 11.91 -19.66
CA GLY A 203 2.62 12.54 -19.95
C GLY A 203 2.67 14.08 -20.06
N ALA A 204 3.80 14.70 -19.68
CA ALA A 204 3.91 16.17 -19.57
C ALA A 204 4.38 16.81 -20.89
N PRO A 205 3.66 17.81 -21.44
CA PRO A 205 4.08 18.53 -22.64
C PRO A 205 5.36 19.38 -22.41
N ASP A 206 5.63 19.71 -21.15
CA ASP A 206 6.75 20.53 -20.71
C ASP A 206 7.89 19.73 -20.07
N LYS A 207 7.96 18.41 -20.33
CA LYS A 207 8.93 17.49 -19.71
C LYS A 207 10.38 17.94 -19.82
N ALA A 208 10.76 18.60 -20.92
CA ALA A 208 12.13 19.11 -21.14
C ALA A 208 12.54 20.22 -20.14
N LYS A 209 11.59 20.82 -19.43
CA LYS A 209 11.86 21.83 -18.40
C LYS A 209 12.25 21.24 -17.05
N TYR A 210 12.19 19.91 -16.90
CA TYR A 210 12.42 19.20 -15.64
C TYR A 210 13.41 18.07 -15.83
N LYS A 211 14.01 17.64 -14.73
CA LYS A 211 14.86 16.44 -14.65
C LYS A 211 14.63 15.73 -13.33
N VAL A 212 14.75 14.40 -13.35
CA VAL A 212 14.85 13.58 -12.15
C VAL A 212 16.33 13.52 -11.76
N LEU A 213 16.63 13.79 -10.49
CA LEU A 213 18.01 13.68 -10.00
C LEU A 213 18.40 12.20 -9.92
N PRO A 214 19.65 11.84 -10.29
CA PRO A 214 20.06 10.42 -10.35
C PRO A 214 20.21 9.77 -8.97
N GLU A 215 20.44 10.56 -7.93
CA GLU A 215 20.64 10.04 -6.57
C GLU A 215 19.30 9.66 -5.93
N LEU A 216 19.26 8.44 -5.36
CA LEU A 216 18.11 7.93 -4.61
C LEU A 216 18.14 8.46 -3.16
N LEU A 217 17.00 8.89 -2.67
CA LEU A 217 16.77 9.18 -1.25
C LEU A 217 16.60 7.88 -0.45
N SER A 218 15.97 6.88 -1.04
CA SER A 218 15.69 5.58 -0.42
C SER A 218 15.69 4.46 -1.45
N LYS A 219 15.74 3.22 -0.96
CA LYS A 219 15.44 2.01 -1.74
C LYS A 219 14.26 1.32 -1.05
N GLU A 220 13.23 1.03 -1.79
CA GLU A 220 11.93 0.66 -1.24
C GLU A 220 11.37 -0.60 -1.88
N GLU A 221 10.83 -1.48 -1.04
CA GLU A 221 10.09 -2.67 -1.46
C GLU A 221 8.60 -2.40 -1.33
N ILE A 222 7.86 -2.69 -2.38
CA ILE A 222 6.42 -2.47 -2.47
C ILE A 222 5.70 -3.80 -2.31
N GLY A 223 4.74 -3.86 -1.39
CA GLY A 223 3.94 -5.06 -1.11
C GLY A 223 2.45 -4.82 -1.25
N VAL A 224 1.67 -5.89 -1.27
CA VAL A 224 0.22 -5.81 -1.12
C VAL A 224 -0.11 -5.69 0.36
N GLY A 225 -0.89 -4.68 0.74
CA GLY A 225 -1.36 -4.52 2.12
C GLY A 225 -2.60 -5.37 2.39
N VAL A 226 -2.58 -6.09 3.49
CA VAL A 226 -3.67 -6.94 4.01
C VAL A 226 -3.99 -6.51 5.43
N LYS A 227 -5.24 -6.60 5.85
CA LYS A 227 -5.62 -6.28 7.23
C LYS A 227 -4.84 -7.14 8.21
N LYS A 228 -4.43 -6.56 9.32
CA LYS A 228 -3.61 -7.23 10.33
C LYS A 228 -4.26 -8.49 10.86
N GLY A 229 -3.51 -9.63 10.81
CA GLY A 229 -3.95 -10.91 11.31
C GLY A 229 -4.71 -11.79 10.32
N GLU A 230 -4.99 -11.34 9.10
CA GLU A 230 -5.70 -12.10 8.06
C GLU A 230 -4.77 -13.07 7.31
N ALA A 231 -4.23 -14.05 8.04
CA ALA A 231 -3.19 -14.96 7.54
C ALA A 231 -3.64 -15.82 6.34
N SER A 232 -4.91 -16.22 6.28
CA SER A 232 -5.47 -17.01 5.18
C SER A 232 -5.50 -16.18 3.88
N LEU A 233 -5.94 -14.92 3.94
CA LEU A 233 -5.94 -14.01 2.80
C LEU A 233 -4.52 -13.68 2.36
N LEU A 234 -3.63 -13.35 3.32
CA LEU A 234 -2.22 -13.07 3.03
C LEU A 234 -1.52 -14.23 2.33
N LYS A 235 -1.81 -15.47 2.77
CA LYS A 235 -1.26 -16.66 2.11
C LYS A 235 -1.70 -16.76 0.66
N VAL A 236 -2.98 -16.56 0.35
CA VAL A 236 -3.48 -16.58 -1.04
C VAL A 236 -2.83 -15.50 -1.88
N VAL A 237 -2.65 -14.29 -1.33
CA VAL A 237 -1.97 -13.19 -2.00
C VAL A 237 -0.52 -13.56 -2.32
N ASN A 238 0.22 -14.10 -1.35
CA ASN A 238 1.62 -14.50 -1.53
C ASN A 238 1.75 -15.62 -2.56
N ASP A 239 0.93 -16.66 -2.44
CA ASP A 239 0.95 -17.80 -3.36
C ASP A 239 0.71 -17.34 -4.81
N GLU A 240 -0.22 -16.38 -5.02
CA GLU A 240 -0.48 -15.85 -6.36
C GLU A 240 0.67 -14.98 -6.86
N LEU A 241 1.23 -14.09 -6.06
CA LEU A 241 2.38 -13.27 -6.47
C LEU A 241 3.56 -14.15 -6.92
N LEU A 242 3.88 -15.19 -6.16
CA LEU A 242 4.93 -16.16 -6.49
C LEU A 242 4.59 -16.98 -7.75
N ASN A 243 3.32 -17.34 -7.93
CA ASN A 243 2.84 -18.03 -9.13
C ASN A 243 2.95 -17.15 -10.38
N LEU A 244 2.58 -15.86 -10.30
CA LEU A 244 2.73 -14.89 -11.40
C LEU A 244 4.19 -14.71 -11.82
N GLU A 245 5.12 -14.74 -10.88
CA GLU A 245 6.56 -14.73 -11.18
C GLU A 245 6.98 -16.01 -11.88
N LYS A 246 6.63 -17.17 -11.30
CA LYS A 246 7.03 -18.49 -11.79
C LYS A 246 6.52 -18.77 -13.20
N ASN A 247 5.32 -18.32 -13.55
CA ASN A 247 4.69 -18.56 -14.86
C ASN A 247 4.98 -17.44 -15.89
N GLY A 248 5.76 -16.41 -15.51
CA GLY A 248 6.16 -15.30 -16.39
C GLY A 248 5.11 -14.19 -16.54
N GLN A 249 3.95 -14.30 -15.91
CA GLN A 249 2.91 -13.25 -15.99
C GLN A 249 3.36 -11.95 -15.30
N ALA A 250 4.09 -12.02 -14.18
CA ALA A 250 4.64 -10.83 -13.53
C ALA A 250 5.58 -10.05 -14.46
N VAL A 251 6.42 -10.75 -15.24
CA VAL A 251 7.29 -10.15 -16.27
C VAL A 251 6.46 -9.54 -17.38
N SER A 252 5.40 -10.21 -17.82
CA SER A 252 4.49 -9.70 -18.85
C SER A 252 3.79 -8.42 -18.42
N ILE A 253 3.26 -8.38 -17.18
CA ILE A 253 2.66 -7.17 -16.57
C ILE A 253 3.70 -6.06 -16.49
N TYR A 254 4.91 -6.37 -16.00
CA TYR A 254 5.99 -5.39 -15.93
C TYR A 254 6.30 -4.76 -17.29
N ASN A 255 6.41 -5.58 -18.34
CA ASN A 255 6.74 -5.12 -19.68
C ASN A 255 5.66 -4.22 -20.31
N VAL A 256 4.39 -4.38 -19.93
CA VAL A 256 3.31 -3.48 -20.38
C VAL A 256 3.54 -2.06 -19.88
N TRP A 257 3.98 -1.91 -18.61
CA TRP A 257 4.06 -0.61 -17.94
C TRP A 257 5.45 0.02 -17.92
N PHE A 258 6.50 -0.82 -17.92
CA PHE A 258 7.90 -0.40 -17.78
C PHE A 258 8.83 -0.99 -18.83
N GLY A 259 8.31 -1.81 -19.73
CA GLY A 259 9.13 -2.53 -20.71
C GLY A 259 9.64 -1.69 -21.87
N PRO A 260 10.39 -2.32 -22.80
CA PRO A 260 11.09 -1.62 -23.89
C PRO A 260 10.20 -0.84 -24.85
N GLN A 261 8.89 -1.14 -24.89
CA GLN A 261 7.92 -0.49 -25.77
C GLN A 261 7.25 0.73 -25.12
N THR A 262 7.54 1.02 -23.86
CA THR A 262 7.01 2.19 -23.14
C THR A 262 7.82 3.45 -23.47
N LYS A 263 7.27 4.62 -23.12
CA LYS A 263 7.97 5.89 -23.34
C LYS A 263 9.22 6.07 -22.47
N SER A 264 9.21 5.47 -21.26
CA SER A 264 10.34 5.48 -20.31
C SER A 264 10.66 4.05 -19.86
N PRO A 265 11.33 3.25 -20.72
CA PRO A 265 11.69 1.89 -20.38
C PRO A 265 12.59 1.81 -19.15
N GLN A 266 12.29 0.87 -18.25
CA GLN A 266 13.10 0.62 -17.07
C GLN A 266 13.47 -0.86 -16.98
N PRO A 267 14.73 -1.20 -16.61
CA PRO A 267 15.11 -2.58 -16.41
C PRO A 267 14.45 -3.13 -15.13
N ARG A 268 13.92 -4.35 -15.21
CA ARG A 268 13.41 -5.05 -14.04
C ARG A 268 14.60 -5.67 -13.27
N LEU A 269 14.99 -5.03 -12.18
CA LEU A 269 16.16 -5.42 -11.36
C LEU A 269 15.75 -6.23 -10.10
N PHE A 270 14.58 -6.83 -10.09
CA PHE A 270 14.05 -7.62 -8.98
C PHE A 270 13.28 -8.84 -9.48
N LYS A 271 13.03 -9.77 -8.58
CA LYS A 271 12.09 -10.89 -8.75
C LYS A 271 11.14 -10.92 -7.56
N ILE A 272 9.95 -11.48 -7.78
CA ILE A 272 9.02 -11.77 -6.68
C ILE A 272 9.44 -13.11 -6.08
N GLU A 273 9.92 -13.09 -4.84
CA GLU A 273 10.42 -14.27 -4.16
C GLU A 273 10.03 -14.28 -2.67
N ALA A 274 9.91 -15.47 -2.10
CA ALA A 274 9.71 -15.63 -0.67
C ALA A 274 10.98 -15.19 0.09
N LYS A 275 10.79 -14.44 1.17
CA LYS A 275 11.87 -14.05 2.10
C LYS A 275 11.97 -15.06 3.24
#